data_9a90817d8cdaa5e032558eb748dace4f
#
_entry.id   9a90817d8cdaa5e032558eb748dace4f
#
_cell.length_a   1.000
_cell.length_b   1.000
_cell.length_c   1.000
_cell.angle_alpha   90.00
_cell.angle_beta   90.00
_cell.angle_gamma   90.00
#
_symmetry.space_group_name_H-M   'P 1'
#
loop_
_entity.id
_entity.type
_entity.pdbx_description
1 polymer ?
#
loop_
_entity_poly.entity_id
_entity_poly.type
_entity_poly.pdbx_seq_one_letter_code
_entity_poly.pdbx_strand_id
1 'polypeptide(L)'
;MATHRYSNERVNGAPFRSDHAQEARRAAFVGCVDRLTRLIERETEALRSRANVDFEDFNARKTHALLEFSRASRAYAAPRSSAIEAKVELLRATLVENGKLLERRLRAMREIAGIMICTIEMAESDGTYSTRASVER
;
A
#
# COMPACT_ATOMS: atom_id res chain seq x y z
N MET A 1 1.95 40.26 -63.44
CA MET A 1 2.51 40.21 -62.08
C MET A 1 1.67 39.26 -61.26
N ALA A 2 2.15 38.04 -61.07
CA ALA A 2 1.47 37.02 -60.30
C ALA A 2 2.11 36.98 -58.90
N THR A 3 1.37 37.41 -57.89
CA THR A 3 1.77 37.26 -56.50
C THR A 3 1.42 35.86 -56.00
N HIS A 4 2.43 35.06 -55.90
CA HIS A 4 2.32 33.75 -55.26
C HIS A 4 2.17 33.94 -53.74
N ARG A 5 0.94 33.71 -53.24
CA ARG A 5 0.73 33.55 -51.80
C ARG A 5 1.11 32.11 -51.45
N TYR A 6 2.24 31.95 -50.80
CA TYR A 6 2.55 30.74 -50.07
C TYR A 6 1.63 30.66 -48.87
N SER A 7 0.63 29.83 -48.95
CA SER A 7 -0.15 29.38 -47.79
C SER A 7 0.75 28.50 -46.93
N ASN A 8 1.18 29.04 -45.84
CA ASN A 8 1.89 28.28 -44.79
C ASN A 8 0.86 27.42 -44.04
N GLU A 9 0.59 26.25 -44.55
CA GLU A 9 -0.11 25.19 -43.80
C GLU A 9 0.83 24.70 -42.70
N ARG A 10 0.72 25.31 -41.54
CA ARG A 10 1.23 24.74 -40.31
C ARG A 10 0.38 23.50 -40.01
N VAL A 11 0.89 22.34 -40.40
CA VAL A 11 0.34 21.07 -39.97
C VAL A 11 0.44 21.01 -38.45
N ASN A 12 -0.71 21.22 -37.81
CA ASN A 12 -0.88 21.14 -36.38
C ASN A 12 -0.74 19.67 -35.92
N GLY A 13 0.51 19.20 -35.76
CA GLY A 13 0.81 17.86 -35.21
C GLY A 13 0.70 17.76 -33.70
N ALA A 14 0.19 18.79 -33.01
CA ALA A 14 0.14 18.87 -31.55
C ALA A 14 -0.97 18.04 -30.88
N PRO A 15 -2.23 17.93 -31.35
CA PRO A 15 -3.29 17.24 -30.60
C PRO A 15 -3.07 15.71 -30.53
N PHE A 16 -2.58 15.09 -31.56
CA PHE A 16 -2.43 13.63 -31.61
C PHE A 16 -1.35 13.08 -30.64
N ARG A 17 -0.24 13.82 -30.43
CA ARG A 17 0.79 13.46 -29.47
C ARG A 17 0.34 13.64 -28.01
N SER A 18 -0.48 14.65 -27.74
CA SER A 18 -1.00 14.88 -26.40
C SER A 18 -2.00 13.82 -25.99
N ASP A 19 -2.83 13.31 -26.90
CA ASP A 19 -3.82 12.27 -26.65
C ASP A 19 -3.14 10.94 -26.33
N HIS A 20 -2.09 10.57 -27.07
CA HIS A 20 -1.31 9.36 -26.77
C HIS A 20 -0.57 9.45 -25.44
N ALA A 21 -0.02 10.61 -25.09
CA ALA A 21 0.63 10.82 -23.80
C ALA A 21 -0.39 10.75 -22.64
N GLN A 22 -1.57 11.29 -22.81
CA GLN A 22 -2.67 11.18 -21.84
C GLN A 22 -3.12 9.74 -21.65
N GLU A 23 -3.31 8.99 -22.75
CA GLU A 23 -3.71 7.58 -22.67
C GLU A 23 -2.63 6.71 -22.00
N ALA A 24 -1.35 6.98 -22.25
CA ALA A 24 -0.24 6.31 -21.57
C ALA A 24 -0.25 6.59 -20.06
N ARG A 25 -0.51 7.81 -19.64
CA ARG A 25 -0.63 8.21 -18.23
C ARG A 25 -1.82 7.56 -17.56
N ARG A 26 -2.95 7.49 -18.26
CA ARG A 26 -4.15 6.80 -17.80
C ARG A 26 -3.88 5.31 -17.58
N ALA A 27 -3.29 4.64 -18.56
CA ALA A 27 -2.95 3.22 -18.47
C ALA A 27 -1.97 2.95 -17.32
N ALA A 28 -0.97 3.81 -17.12
CA ALA A 28 -0.03 3.73 -16.00
C ALA A 28 -0.74 3.86 -14.65
N PHE A 29 -1.65 4.82 -14.51
CA PHE A 29 -2.44 5.03 -13.30
C PHE A 29 -3.32 3.82 -12.99
N VAL A 30 -4.10 3.34 -13.96
CA VAL A 30 -4.96 2.15 -13.80
C VAL A 30 -4.12 0.93 -13.43
N GLY A 31 -2.98 0.72 -14.09
CA GLY A 31 -2.05 -0.36 -13.77
C GLY A 31 -1.52 -0.30 -12.33
N CYS A 32 -1.20 0.89 -11.83
CA CYS A 32 -0.77 1.09 -10.43
C CYS A 32 -1.90 0.77 -9.44
N VAL A 33 -3.13 1.23 -9.71
CA VAL A 33 -4.30 0.92 -8.89
C VAL A 33 -4.53 -0.59 -8.82
N ASP A 34 -4.52 -1.28 -9.95
CA ASP A 34 -4.75 -2.72 -10.02
C ASP A 34 -3.65 -3.53 -9.31
N ARG A 35 -2.39 -3.15 -9.47
CA ARG A 35 -1.26 -3.81 -8.79
C ARG A 35 -1.32 -3.63 -7.28
N LEU A 36 -1.58 -2.43 -6.83
CA LEU A 36 -1.70 -2.12 -5.40
C LEU A 36 -2.87 -2.86 -4.78
N THR A 37 -4.04 -2.85 -5.42
CA THR A 37 -5.22 -3.60 -4.96
C THR A 37 -4.91 -5.07 -4.78
N ARG A 38 -4.31 -5.73 -5.77
CA ARG A 38 -3.94 -7.14 -5.69
C ARG A 38 -2.93 -7.43 -4.59
N LEU A 39 -1.97 -6.56 -4.39
CA LEU A 39 -0.97 -6.72 -3.33
C LEU A 39 -1.62 -6.67 -1.94
N ILE A 40 -2.51 -5.71 -1.72
CA ILE A 40 -3.24 -5.58 -0.45
C ILE A 40 -4.19 -6.77 -0.24
N GLU A 41 -4.87 -7.24 -1.27
CA GLU A 41 -5.72 -8.43 -1.20
C GLU A 41 -4.93 -9.68 -0.79
N ARG A 42 -3.72 -9.88 -1.33
CA ARG A 42 -2.85 -10.99 -0.94
C ARG A 42 -2.44 -10.94 0.53
N GLU A 43 -2.07 -9.78 1.02
CA GLU A 43 -1.76 -9.60 2.44
C GLU A 43 -2.99 -9.86 3.31
N THR A 44 -4.13 -9.33 2.92
CA THR A 44 -5.41 -9.54 3.62
C THR A 44 -5.76 -11.03 3.71
N GLU A 45 -5.62 -11.76 2.62
CA GLU A 45 -5.87 -13.21 2.58
C GLU A 45 -4.85 -13.97 3.45
N ALA A 46 -3.58 -13.61 3.39
CA ALA A 46 -2.56 -14.21 4.25
C ALA A 46 -2.85 -13.97 5.74
N LEU A 47 -3.34 -12.79 6.09
CA LEU A 47 -3.75 -12.46 7.46
C LEU A 47 -4.97 -13.27 7.90
N ARG A 48 -5.96 -13.46 7.03
CA ARG A 48 -7.17 -14.24 7.32
C ARG A 48 -6.87 -15.72 7.47
N SER A 49 -6.03 -16.27 6.61
CA SER A 49 -5.66 -17.70 6.63
C SER A 49 -4.69 -18.07 7.76
N ARG A 50 -4.29 -17.10 8.58
CA ARG A 50 -3.28 -17.27 9.64
C ARG A 50 -1.97 -17.86 9.13
N ALA A 51 -1.65 -17.66 7.86
CA ALA A 51 -0.37 -18.05 7.29
C ALA A 51 0.78 -17.33 8.01
N ASN A 52 1.97 -17.92 7.92
CA ASN A 52 3.18 -17.24 8.35
C ASN A 52 3.47 -16.09 7.37
N VAL A 53 3.19 -14.86 7.78
CA VAL A 53 3.25 -13.68 6.93
C VAL A 53 4.60 -13.00 7.10
N ASP A 54 5.33 -12.82 6.01
CA ASP A 54 6.51 -11.96 5.96
C ASP A 54 6.06 -10.49 5.81
N PHE A 55 5.89 -9.82 6.96
CA PHE A 55 5.46 -8.42 6.99
C PHE A 55 6.49 -7.47 6.41
N GLU A 56 7.78 -7.75 6.53
CA GLU A 56 8.83 -6.91 5.95
C GLU A 56 8.75 -6.91 4.42
N ASP A 57 8.55 -8.08 3.81
CA ASP A 57 8.38 -8.21 2.37
C ASP A 57 7.12 -7.48 1.88
N PHE A 58 5.98 -7.67 2.55
CA PHE A 58 4.76 -6.94 2.22
C PHE A 58 4.90 -5.43 2.40
N ASN A 59 5.55 -4.97 3.46
CA ASN A 59 5.78 -3.54 3.69
C ASN A 59 6.68 -2.93 2.62
N ALA A 60 7.75 -3.60 2.22
CA ALA A 60 8.63 -3.14 1.15
C ALA A 60 7.87 -3.03 -0.17
N ARG A 61 7.09 -4.03 -0.53
CA ARG A 61 6.26 -4.04 -1.74
C ARG A 61 5.17 -2.98 -1.72
N LYS A 62 4.47 -2.81 -0.59
CA LYS A 62 3.46 -1.75 -0.41
C LYS A 62 4.06 -0.37 -0.55
N THR A 63 5.21 -0.12 0.07
CA THR A 63 5.90 1.17 -0.02
C THR A 63 6.26 1.49 -1.47
N HIS A 64 6.81 0.53 -2.19
CA HIS A 64 7.13 0.70 -3.61
C HIS A 64 5.88 0.96 -4.47
N ALA A 65 4.84 0.15 -4.28
CA ALA A 65 3.58 0.29 -5.02
C ALA A 65 2.87 1.61 -4.72
N LEU A 66 2.89 2.09 -3.47
CA LEU A 66 2.34 3.38 -3.08
C LEU A 66 3.11 4.55 -3.69
N LEU A 67 4.43 4.44 -3.79
CA LEU A 67 5.26 5.44 -4.45
C LEU A 67 4.96 5.52 -5.95
N GLU A 68 4.84 4.38 -6.61
CA GLU A 68 4.43 4.32 -8.02
C GLU A 68 3.04 4.90 -8.24
N PHE A 69 2.08 4.53 -7.38
CA PHE A 69 0.72 5.09 -7.39
C PHE A 69 0.73 6.61 -7.23
N SER A 70 1.49 7.13 -6.29
CA SER A 70 1.60 8.57 -6.04
C SER A 70 2.15 9.31 -7.27
N ARG A 71 3.17 8.78 -7.92
CA ARG A 71 3.74 9.35 -9.15
C ARG A 71 2.76 9.30 -10.31
N ALA A 72 2.12 8.17 -10.52
CA ALA A 72 1.13 8.01 -11.59
C ALA A 72 -0.11 8.90 -11.36
N SER A 73 -0.56 9.05 -10.12
CA SER A 73 -1.67 9.94 -9.75
C SER A 73 -1.37 11.40 -10.05
N ARG A 74 -0.16 11.86 -9.80
CA ARG A 74 0.26 13.24 -10.11
C ARG A 74 0.38 13.48 -11.62
N ALA A 75 0.82 12.48 -12.37
CA ALA A 75 0.95 12.57 -13.82
C ALA A 75 -0.40 12.52 -14.54
N TYR A 76 -1.40 11.87 -13.95
CA TYR A 76 -2.74 11.72 -14.52
C TYR A 76 -3.64 12.88 -14.10
N ALA A 77 -3.70 13.92 -14.91
CA ALA A 77 -4.45 15.16 -14.64
C ALA A 77 -5.86 15.19 -15.25
N ALA A 78 -6.23 14.21 -16.07
CA ALA A 78 -7.54 14.15 -16.73
C ALA A 78 -8.66 13.75 -15.75
N PRO A 79 -9.92 14.15 -16.02
CA PRO A 79 -11.07 13.69 -15.23
C PRO A 79 -11.17 12.16 -15.23
N ARG A 80 -11.45 11.59 -14.08
CA ARG A 80 -11.60 10.14 -13.92
C ARG A 80 -12.94 9.67 -14.49
N SER A 81 -12.91 8.63 -15.31
CA SER A 81 -14.12 7.95 -15.75
C SER A 81 -14.78 7.20 -14.59
N SER A 82 -16.06 6.83 -14.74
CA SER A 82 -16.77 6.02 -13.77
C SER A 82 -16.09 4.66 -13.50
N ALA A 83 -15.48 4.07 -14.53
CA ALA A 83 -14.72 2.83 -14.41
C ALA A 83 -13.46 3.00 -13.55
N ILE A 84 -12.73 4.09 -13.71
CA ILE A 84 -11.56 4.41 -12.89
C ILE A 84 -11.97 4.73 -11.45
N GLU A 85 -13.04 5.49 -11.26
CA GLU A 85 -13.57 5.78 -9.92
C GLU A 85 -13.97 4.49 -9.18
N ALA A 86 -14.57 3.52 -9.87
CA ALA A 86 -14.90 2.23 -9.29
C ALA A 86 -13.65 1.46 -8.83
N LYS A 87 -12.57 1.49 -9.62
CA LYS A 87 -11.29 0.87 -9.25
C LYS A 87 -10.63 1.54 -8.04
N VAL A 88 -10.67 2.85 -7.98
CA VAL A 88 -10.14 3.62 -6.84
C VAL A 88 -10.96 3.34 -5.58
N GLU A 89 -12.28 3.23 -5.69
CA GLU A 89 -13.14 2.90 -4.56
C GLU A 89 -12.89 1.46 -4.07
N LEU A 90 -12.68 0.51 -4.96
CA LEU A 90 -12.28 -0.85 -4.60
C LEU A 90 -10.94 -0.86 -3.84
N LEU A 91 -9.96 -0.11 -4.32
CA LEU A 91 -8.68 0.04 -3.62
C LEU A 91 -8.87 0.61 -2.22
N ARG A 92 -9.69 1.64 -2.07
CA ARG A 92 -10.01 2.25 -0.79
C ARG A 92 -10.61 1.24 0.18
N ALA A 93 -11.64 0.51 -0.25
CA ALA A 93 -12.29 -0.52 0.56
C ALA A 93 -11.32 -1.63 0.97
N THR A 94 -10.47 -2.07 0.05
CA THR A 94 -9.44 -3.08 0.29
C THR A 94 -8.42 -2.60 1.33
N LEU A 95 -7.98 -1.36 1.24
CA LEU A 95 -7.06 -0.75 2.21
C LEU A 95 -7.68 -0.63 3.61
N VAL A 96 -8.94 -0.24 3.70
CA VAL A 96 -9.66 -0.13 4.98
C VAL A 96 -9.75 -1.50 5.65
N GLU A 97 -10.11 -2.53 4.92
CA GLU A 97 -10.21 -3.89 5.46
C GLU A 97 -8.85 -4.45 5.88
N ASN A 98 -7.84 -4.28 5.05
CA ASN A 98 -6.46 -4.66 5.38
C ASN A 98 -5.98 -3.97 6.67
N GLY A 99 -6.23 -2.67 6.79
CA GLY A 99 -5.89 -1.89 7.98
C GLY A 99 -6.53 -2.42 9.25
N LYS A 100 -7.82 -2.80 9.19
CA LYS A 100 -8.53 -3.41 10.33
C LYS A 100 -7.91 -4.74 10.77
N LEU A 101 -7.53 -5.59 9.83
CA LEU A 101 -6.90 -6.87 10.15
C LEU A 101 -5.51 -6.71 10.73
N LEU A 102 -4.71 -5.81 10.17
CA LEU A 102 -3.39 -5.46 10.71
C LEU A 102 -3.47 -4.88 12.11
N GLU A 103 -4.43 -4.01 12.37
CA GLU A 103 -4.67 -3.44 13.71
C GLU A 103 -5.05 -4.50 14.73
N ARG A 104 -5.94 -5.44 14.38
CA ARG A 104 -6.31 -6.57 15.24
C ARG A 104 -5.10 -7.44 15.56
N ARG A 105 -4.28 -7.74 14.56
CA ARG A 105 -3.07 -8.55 14.76
C ARG A 105 -2.06 -7.85 15.65
N LEU A 106 -1.85 -6.57 15.45
CA LEU A 106 -0.95 -5.77 16.28
C LEU A 106 -1.43 -5.73 17.74
N ARG A 107 -2.73 -5.60 17.97
CA ARG A 107 -3.32 -5.66 19.31
C ARG A 107 -3.10 -7.00 19.98
N ALA A 108 -3.35 -8.10 19.27
CA ALA A 108 -3.09 -9.46 19.77
C ALA A 108 -1.61 -9.67 20.12
N MET A 109 -0.69 -9.20 19.30
CA MET A 109 0.74 -9.27 19.57
C MET A 109 1.14 -8.47 20.82
N ARG A 110 0.55 -7.30 21.03
CA ARG A 110 0.77 -6.49 22.24
C ARG A 110 0.24 -7.18 23.49
N GLU A 111 -0.91 -7.84 23.42
CA GLU A 111 -1.46 -8.62 24.54
C GLU A 111 -0.55 -9.79 24.90
N ILE A 112 -0.06 -10.53 23.91
CA ILE A 112 0.88 -11.65 24.12
C ILE A 112 2.18 -11.14 24.74
N ALA A 113 2.74 -10.04 24.22
CA ALA A 113 3.95 -9.43 24.77
C ALA A 113 3.77 -9.00 26.24
N GLY A 114 2.61 -8.42 26.56
CA GLY A 114 2.25 -8.06 27.94
C GLY A 114 2.20 -9.26 28.86
N ILE A 115 1.59 -10.36 28.43
CA ILE A 115 1.54 -11.63 29.20
C ILE A 115 2.94 -12.20 29.41
N MET A 116 3.78 -12.20 28.37
CA MET A 116 5.17 -12.69 28.46
C MET A 116 6.00 -11.87 29.44
N ILE A 117 5.90 -10.54 29.40
CA ILE A 117 6.58 -9.64 30.32
C ILE A 117 6.14 -9.93 31.77
N CYS A 118 4.86 -10.01 32.05
CA CYS A 118 4.34 -10.40 33.36
C CYS A 118 4.87 -11.73 33.84
N THR A 119 4.90 -12.73 32.95
CA THR A 119 5.40 -14.07 33.28
C THR A 119 6.89 -14.05 33.64
N ILE A 120 7.69 -13.29 32.91
CA ILE A 120 9.13 -13.10 33.20
C ILE A 120 9.32 -12.41 34.55
N GLU A 121 8.61 -11.32 34.81
CA GLU A 121 8.67 -10.57 36.08
C GLU A 121 8.29 -11.46 37.28
N MET A 122 7.25 -12.28 37.16
CA MET A 122 6.85 -13.23 38.19
C MET A 122 7.93 -14.29 38.42
N ALA A 123 8.53 -14.84 37.38
CA ALA A 123 9.63 -15.80 37.50
C ALA A 123 10.86 -15.22 38.16
N GLU A 124 11.23 -13.98 37.85
CA GLU A 124 12.33 -13.24 38.49
C GLU A 124 12.03 -12.97 39.97
N SER A 125 10.81 -12.58 40.30
CA SER A 125 10.36 -12.36 41.68
C SER A 125 10.43 -13.65 42.52
N ASP A 126 9.93 -14.77 42.00
CA ASP A 126 9.99 -16.10 42.65
C ASP A 126 11.44 -16.56 42.83
N GLY A 127 12.31 -16.34 41.84
CA GLY A 127 13.74 -16.63 41.91
C GLY A 127 14.46 -15.80 43.00
N THR A 128 14.09 -14.55 43.16
CA THR A 128 14.64 -13.65 44.21
C THR A 128 14.22 -14.10 45.62
N TYR A 129 12.98 -14.53 45.79
CA TYR A 129 12.49 -15.05 47.07
C TYR A 129 13.15 -16.39 47.44
N SER A 130 13.36 -17.28 46.48
CA SER A 130 14.01 -18.59 46.75
C SER A 130 15.49 -18.45 47.12
N THR A 131 16.20 -17.49 46.56
CA THR A 131 17.60 -17.19 46.93
C THR A 131 17.72 -16.57 48.34
N ARG A 132 16.76 -15.79 48.81
CA ARG A 132 16.72 -15.27 50.18
C ARG A 132 16.45 -16.36 51.18
N ALA A 133 15.59 -17.31 50.90
CA ALA A 133 15.28 -18.45 51.77
C ALA A 133 16.47 -19.42 51.95
N SER A 134 17.40 -19.47 51.00
CA SER A 134 18.63 -20.29 51.12
C SER A 134 19.78 -19.61 51.85
N VAL A 135 19.72 -18.32 52.11
CA VAL A 135 20.77 -17.59 52.86
C VAL A 135 20.47 -17.50 54.37
N GLU A 136 19.28 -17.82 54.83
CA GLU A 136 18.87 -17.81 56.23
C GLU A 136 19.07 -19.21 56.95
N ARG A 137 19.82 -20.07 56.36
CA ARG A 137 20.22 -21.34 57.02
C ARG A 137 21.71 -21.33 57.39
#